data_5dcb8662359c7d9c7c590942ae4b43b1
#
_entry.id   5dcb8662359c7d9c7c590942ae4b43b1
#
_cell.length_a   1.000
_cell.length_b   1.000
_cell.length_c   1.000
_cell.angle_alpha   90.00
_cell.angle_beta   90.00
_cell.angle_gamma   90.00
#
_symmetry.space_group_name_H-M   'P 1'
#
loop_
_entity.id
_entity.type
_entity.pdbx_description
1 polymer ?
#
loop_
_entity_poly.entity_id
_entity_poly.type
_entity_poly.pdbx_seq_one_letter_code
_entity_poly.pdbx_strand_id
1 'polypeptide(L)'
;MAQRGSAPPLLPDVSKTPGDTLDVTRGDICVAGYTKTVRNVPTAVKEAVYASYGIGRRSPGEFEMDHLISLELGGSNSIRNLWPQSYKTSPWNAHVKDKLENRLHADVCSGKLDLKAAQQEIVRDWIACYKHTFGTNAPLTKSVRGHRISKGARTTASASASTGQVWVNTKPGKYFRSGSRYFGKTKAGKYLTESEAQAQGYVPARGQ
;
A
#
# COMPACT_ATOMS: atom_id res chain seq x y z
N MET A 1 -6.38 -37.22 -16.70
CA MET A 1 -6.88 -35.90 -17.15
C MET A 1 -6.40 -34.85 -16.15
N ALA A 2 -5.56 -33.91 -16.55
CA ALA A 2 -5.10 -32.86 -15.66
C ALA A 2 -6.26 -31.88 -15.45
N GLN A 3 -6.73 -31.75 -14.21
CA GLN A 3 -7.69 -30.72 -13.85
C GLN A 3 -7.05 -29.36 -14.15
N ARG A 4 -7.65 -28.60 -15.05
CA ARG A 4 -7.31 -27.19 -15.23
C ARG A 4 -7.61 -26.52 -13.89
N GLY A 5 -6.59 -25.98 -13.24
CA GLY A 5 -6.76 -25.24 -12.01
C GLY A 5 -7.81 -24.15 -12.19
N SER A 6 -8.74 -24.05 -11.23
CA SER A 6 -9.70 -22.94 -11.19
C SER A 6 -8.96 -21.61 -11.22
N ALA A 7 -9.57 -20.61 -11.88
CA ALA A 7 -9.01 -19.25 -11.85
C ALA A 7 -8.78 -18.81 -10.40
N PRO A 8 -7.64 -18.14 -10.12
CA PRO A 8 -7.36 -17.69 -8.76
C PRO A 8 -8.46 -16.75 -8.26
N PRO A 9 -8.90 -16.89 -7.00
CA PRO A 9 -9.96 -16.04 -6.45
C PRO A 9 -9.50 -14.60 -6.37
N LEU A 10 -10.40 -13.65 -6.62
CA LEU A 10 -10.16 -12.22 -6.40
C LEU A 10 -10.38 -11.82 -4.94
N LEU A 11 -11.28 -12.53 -4.26
CA LEU A 11 -11.56 -12.39 -2.84
C LEU A 11 -11.32 -13.73 -2.15
N PRO A 12 -10.91 -13.75 -0.89
CA PRO A 12 -10.78 -14.99 -0.15
C PRO A 12 -12.16 -15.66 0.06
N ASP A 13 -12.15 -16.96 0.17
CA ASP A 13 -13.33 -17.73 0.59
C ASP A 13 -13.54 -17.54 2.09
N VAL A 14 -14.63 -16.88 2.47
CA VAL A 14 -14.94 -16.54 3.86
C VAL A 14 -15.05 -17.76 4.79
N SER A 15 -15.40 -18.92 4.24
CA SER A 15 -15.46 -20.16 5.02
C SER A 15 -14.08 -20.69 5.40
N LYS A 16 -13.06 -20.37 4.62
CA LYS A 16 -11.66 -20.78 4.81
C LYS A 16 -10.83 -19.68 5.47
N THR A 17 -11.04 -18.44 5.04
CA THR A 17 -10.29 -17.25 5.47
C THR A 17 -11.27 -16.17 5.91
N PRO A 18 -11.92 -16.32 7.07
CA PRO A 18 -12.84 -15.31 7.60
C PRO A 18 -12.14 -14.04 8.11
N GLY A 19 -10.81 -14.05 8.17
CA GLY A 19 -10.01 -13.05 8.85
C GLY A 19 -9.76 -13.43 10.32
N ASP A 20 -8.55 -13.12 10.80
CA ASP A 20 -8.16 -13.36 12.19
C ASP A 20 -7.10 -12.34 12.62
N THR A 21 -7.15 -11.89 13.87
CA THR A 21 -6.29 -10.83 14.39
C THR A 21 -5.57 -11.27 15.65
N LEU A 22 -4.43 -10.65 15.90
CA LEU A 22 -3.77 -10.66 17.20
C LEU A 22 -4.48 -9.65 18.13
N ASP A 23 -4.36 -9.87 19.43
CA ASP A 23 -4.81 -8.89 20.43
C ASP A 23 -3.74 -7.79 20.57
N VAL A 24 -3.84 -6.80 19.70
CA VAL A 24 -2.88 -5.69 19.60
C VAL A 24 -3.59 -4.36 19.45
N THR A 25 -2.93 -3.31 19.89
CA THR A 25 -3.40 -1.92 19.80
C THR A 25 -2.78 -1.17 18.64
N ARG A 26 -3.30 0.01 18.34
CA ARG A 26 -2.66 0.95 17.42
C ARG A 26 -1.21 1.25 17.84
N GLY A 27 -0.96 1.38 19.15
CA GLY A 27 0.38 1.65 19.66
C GLY A 27 1.38 0.58 19.27
N ASP A 28 0.97 -0.69 19.29
CA ASP A 28 1.83 -1.83 18.95
C ASP A 28 2.15 -1.86 17.45
N ILE A 29 1.13 -1.77 16.60
CA ILE A 29 1.32 -1.91 15.14
C ILE A 29 2.07 -0.73 14.51
N CYS A 30 2.07 0.44 15.14
CA CYS A 30 2.73 1.64 14.61
C CYS A 30 4.22 1.73 15.00
N VAL A 31 4.74 0.75 15.74
CA VAL A 31 6.17 0.66 16.03
C VAL A 31 6.94 0.23 14.77
N ALA A 32 7.99 0.96 14.45
CA ALA A 32 8.83 0.63 13.29
C ALA A 32 9.39 -0.80 13.40
N GLY A 33 9.13 -1.60 12.36
CA GLY A 33 9.60 -3.00 12.32
C GLY A 33 8.66 -4.02 12.95
N TYR A 34 7.51 -3.61 13.49
CA TYR A 34 6.51 -4.50 14.11
C TYR A 34 6.23 -5.75 13.27
N THR A 35 5.95 -5.61 11.97
CA THR A 35 5.62 -6.75 11.10
C THR A 35 6.72 -7.80 11.02
N LYS A 36 8.00 -7.41 11.20
CA LYS A 36 9.14 -8.34 11.21
C LYS A 36 9.17 -9.18 12.47
N THR A 37 8.68 -8.66 13.60
CA THR A 37 8.68 -9.36 14.89
C THR A 37 7.55 -10.40 14.97
N VAL A 38 6.46 -10.20 14.24
CA VAL A 38 5.26 -11.06 14.31
C VAL A 38 5.13 -12.01 13.12
N ARG A 39 5.80 -11.77 12.00
CA ARG A 39 5.70 -12.61 10.79
C ARG A 39 6.30 -14.00 11.04
N ASN A 40 5.42 -15.00 11.05
CA ASN A 40 5.81 -16.40 11.20
C ASN A 40 4.79 -17.32 10.53
N VAL A 41 4.99 -17.61 9.24
CA VAL A 41 4.14 -18.54 8.49
C VAL A 41 4.99 -19.72 8.02
N PRO A 42 4.99 -20.85 8.75
CA PRO A 42 5.73 -22.06 8.38
C PRO A 42 5.31 -22.60 7.02
N THR A 43 6.24 -23.26 6.31
CA THR A 43 5.96 -23.86 5.00
C THR A 43 4.78 -24.83 5.04
N ALA A 44 4.67 -25.67 6.09
CA ALA A 44 3.54 -26.58 6.23
C ALA A 44 2.18 -25.88 6.27
N VAL A 45 2.09 -24.70 6.93
CA VAL A 45 0.87 -23.88 6.95
C VAL A 45 0.56 -23.35 5.56
N LYS A 46 1.56 -22.84 4.82
CA LYS A 46 1.38 -22.37 3.45
C LYS A 46 0.84 -23.48 2.54
N GLU A 47 1.42 -24.69 2.62
CA GLU A 47 0.96 -25.83 1.81
C GLU A 47 -0.46 -26.23 2.17
N ALA A 48 -0.83 -26.23 3.43
CA ALA A 48 -2.19 -26.51 3.89
C ALA A 48 -3.21 -25.50 3.35
N VAL A 49 -2.84 -24.18 3.35
CA VAL A 49 -3.68 -23.13 2.76
C VAL A 49 -3.82 -23.34 1.25
N TYR A 50 -2.73 -23.57 0.50
CA TYR A 50 -2.81 -23.84 -0.93
C TYR A 50 -3.71 -25.04 -1.24
N ALA A 51 -3.54 -26.12 -0.49
CA ALA A 51 -4.37 -27.34 -0.64
C ALA A 51 -5.86 -27.05 -0.39
N SER A 52 -6.18 -26.28 0.65
CA SER A 52 -7.57 -25.91 0.98
C SER A 52 -8.26 -25.11 -0.13
N TYR A 53 -7.47 -24.32 -0.87
CA TYR A 53 -7.94 -23.56 -2.04
C TYR A 53 -7.86 -24.35 -3.37
N GLY A 54 -7.50 -25.63 -3.34
CA GLY A 54 -7.37 -26.47 -4.53
C GLY A 54 -6.19 -26.10 -5.43
N ILE A 55 -5.21 -25.39 -4.91
CA ILE A 55 -4.01 -24.97 -5.65
C ILE A 55 -2.89 -25.99 -5.40
N GLY A 56 -2.72 -26.92 -6.34
CA GLY A 56 -1.67 -27.92 -6.28
C GLY A 56 -0.35 -27.42 -6.90
N ARG A 57 -0.22 -27.54 -8.21
CA ARG A 57 0.97 -27.04 -8.93
C ARG A 57 0.87 -25.52 -9.13
N ARG A 58 1.95 -24.82 -8.82
CA ARG A 58 2.07 -23.37 -8.99
C ARG A 58 3.47 -22.99 -9.42
N SER A 59 3.58 -21.95 -10.21
CA SER A 59 4.87 -21.40 -10.64
C SER A 59 5.38 -20.38 -9.62
N PRO A 60 6.71 -20.23 -9.46
CA PRO A 60 7.27 -19.13 -8.68
C PRO A 60 6.69 -17.77 -9.13
N GLY A 61 6.30 -16.91 -8.20
CA GLY A 61 5.72 -15.59 -8.48
C GLY A 61 4.31 -15.61 -9.08
N GLU A 62 3.59 -16.72 -8.99
CA GLU A 62 2.19 -16.81 -9.40
C GLU A 62 1.25 -16.34 -8.30
N PHE A 63 1.53 -16.73 -7.07
CA PHE A 63 0.74 -16.38 -5.89
C PHE A 63 1.63 -15.84 -4.77
N GLU A 64 1.05 -14.97 -3.98
CA GLU A 64 1.47 -14.64 -2.63
C GLU A 64 0.65 -15.46 -1.62
N MET A 65 1.31 -15.91 -0.54
CA MET A 65 0.58 -16.34 0.65
C MET A 65 0.28 -15.08 1.46
N ASP A 66 -0.90 -14.55 1.21
CA ASP A 66 -1.29 -13.26 1.73
C ASP A 66 -2.10 -13.36 3.02
N HIS A 67 -1.97 -12.34 3.88
CA HIS A 67 -2.81 -12.14 5.05
C HIS A 67 -4.04 -11.31 4.66
N LEU A 68 -5.27 -11.82 4.82
CA LEU A 68 -6.48 -11.05 4.54
C LEU A 68 -6.49 -9.73 5.32
N ILE A 69 -6.28 -9.81 6.62
CA ILE A 69 -5.93 -8.65 7.46
C ILE A 69 -4.42 -8.64 7.55
N SER A 70 -3.78 -7.60 7.01
CA SER A 70 -2.32 -7.55 6.97
C SER A 70 -1.70 -7.52 8.37
N LEU A 71 -0.47 -7.99 8.47
CA LEU A 71 0.28 -7.88 9.73
C LEU A 71 0.39 -6.44 10.21
N GLU A 72 0.47 -5.47 9.29
CA GLU A 72 0.51 -4.03 9.59
C GLU A 72 -0.77 -3.53 10.27
N LEU A 73 -1.88 -4.26 10.12
CA LEU A 73 -3.15 -4.00 10.78
C LEU A 73 -3.44 -4.99 11.92
N GLY A 74 -2.42 -5.67 12.43
CA GLY A 74 -2.57 -6.64 13.52
C GLY A 74 -3.18 -7.97 13.12
N GLY A 75 -3.16 -8.33 11.83
CA GLY A 75 -3.58 -9.66 11.37
C GLY A 75 -2.71 -10.77 11.94
N SER A 76 -3.29 -11.96 12.17
CA SER A 76 -2.57 -13.11 12.69
C SER A 76 -1.94 -13.96 11.58
N ASN A 77 -1.01 -14.86 11.95
CA ASN A 77 -0.48 -15.89 11.04
C ASN A 77 -1.36 -17.15 11.00
N SER A 78 -2.57 -17.10 11.53
CA SER A 78 -3.54 -18.20 11.51
C SER A 78 -3.94 -18.56 10.09
N ILE A 79 -4.16 -19.85 9.82
CA ILE A 79 -4.74 -20.33 8.56
C ILE A 79 -6.06 -19.61 8.22
N ARG A 80 -6.80 -19.15 9.23
CA ARG A 80 -8.04 -18.40 9.10
C ARG A 80 -7.85 -16.97 8.58
N ASN A 81 -6.62 -16.49 8.49
CA ASN A 81 -6.25 -15.18 7.96
C ASN A 81 -5.38 -15.27 6.71
N LEU A 82 -5.07 -16.46 6.24
CA LEU A 82 -4.17 -16.69 5.11
C LEU A 82 -4.92 -17.20 3.88
N TRP A 83 -4.56 -16.67 2.71
CA TRP A 83 -5.11 -17.12 1.44
C TRP A 83 -4.12 -16.92 0.28
N PRO A 84 -4.25 -17.70 -0.80
CA PRO A 84 -3.41 -17.54 -1.98
C PRO A 84 -3.91 -16.40 -2.85
N GLN A 85 -3.22 -15.26 -2.84
CA GLN A 85 -3.54 -14.14 -3.70
C GLN A 85 -2.66 -14.11 -4.95
N SER A 86 -3.25 -13.95 -6.12
CA SER A 86 -2.51 -13.95 -7.37
C SER A 86 -1.81 -12.61 -7.61
N TYR A 87 -0.56 -12.68 -8.10
CA TYR A 87 0.15 -11.54 -8.66
C TYR A 87 -0.29 -11.19 -10.09
N LYS A 88 -0.94 -12.13 -10.80
CA LYS A 88 -1.21 -12.05 -12.24
C LYS A 88 -2.63 -11.66 -12.61
N THR A 89 -3.57 -11.69 -11.67
CA THR A 89 -4.95 -11.24 -11.92
C THR A 89 -4.99 -9.75 -12.24
N SER A 90 -5.87 -9.36 -13.15
CA SER A 90 -6.04 -7.97 -13.58
C SER A 90 -7.52 -7.60 -13.53
N PRO A 91 -7.86 -6.39 -13.09
CA PRO A 91 -6.95 -5.34 -12.61
C PRO A 91 -6.55 -5.47 -11.14
N TRP A 92 -7.15 -6.40 -10.39
CA TRP A 92 -7.00 -6.59 -8.94
C TRP A 92 -6.06 -7.77 -8.66
N ASN A 93 -4.98 -7.54 -7.93
CA ASN A 93 -3.96 -8.53 -7.59
C ASN A 93 -3.28 -8.18 -6.25
N ALA A 94 -2.33 -9.01 -5.82
CA ALA A 94 -1.60 -8.84 -4.57
C ALA A 94 -0.95 -7.44 -4.46
N HIS A 95 -0.26 -6.98 -5.50
CA HIS A 95 0.38 -5.64 -5.47
C HIS A 95 -0.61 -4.47 -5.30
N VAL A 96 -1.87 -4.67 -5.71
CA VAL A 96 -2.91 -3.65 -5.50
C VAL A 96 -3.36 -3.67 -4.05
N LYS A 97 -3.49 -4.86 -3.45
CA LYS A 97 -3.86 -5.01 -2.04
C LYS A 97 -2.77 -4.45 -1.12
N ASP A 98 -1.46 -4.67 -1.41
CA ASP A 98 -0.35 -4.06 -0.67
C ASP A 98 -0.47 -2.53 -0.55
N LYS A 99 -0.92 -1.88 -1.62
CA LYS A 99 -1.13 -0.41 -1.59
C LYS A 99 -2.24 0.00 -0.63
N LEU A 100 -3.32 -0.80 -0.59
CA LEU A 100 -4.42 -0.57 0.35
C LEU A 100 -3.94 -0.74 1.79
N GLU A 101 -3.23 -1.82 2.08
CA GLU A 101 -2.71 -2.13 3.42
C GLU A 101 -1.83 -1.01 3.94
N ASN A 102 -0.83 -0.61 3.16
CA ASN A 102 0.05 0.51 3.50
C ASN A 102 -0.72 1.81 3.76
N ARG A 103 -1.80 2.07 3.01
CA ARG A 103 -2.63 3.26 3.20
C ARG A 103 -3.46 3.15 4.46
N LEU A 104 -4.12 2.04 4.70
CA LEU A 104 -4.91 1.82 5.93
C LEU A 104 -4.03 1.91 7.17
N HIS A 105 -2.84 1.28 7.15
CA HIS A 105 -1.87 1.39 8.24
C HIS A 105 -1.47 2.83 8.51
N ALA A 106 -1.15 3.61 7.47
CA ALA A 106 -0.81 5.03 7.63
C ALA A 106 -1.98 5.84 8.22
N ASP A 107 -3.21 5.57 7.79
CA ASP A 107 -4.40 6.28 8.29
C ASP A 107 -4.71 5.86 9.73
N VAL A 108 -4.53 4.59 10.12
CA VAL A 108 -4.63 4.13 11.51
C VAL A 108 -3.56 4.77 12.38
N CYS A 109 -2.31 4.74 11.96
CA CYS A 109 -1.20 5.29 12.74
C CYS A 109 -1.28 6.82 12.91
N SER A 110 -1.86 7.51 11.94
CA SER A 110 -2.13 8.95 12.07
C SER A 110 -3.39 9.28 12.88
N GLY A 111 -4.17 8.27 13.31
CA GLY A 111 -5.41 8.46 14.04
C GLY A 111 -6.60 8.88 13.18
N LYS A 112 -6.50 8.82 11.85
CA LYS A 112 -7.59 9.12 10.92
C LYS A 112 -8.61 8.00 10.80
N LEU A 113 -8.19 6.77 11.09
CA LEU A 113 -9.01 5.57 11.00
C LEU A 113 -8.82 4.74 12.26
N ASP A 114 -9.91 4.20 12.79
CA ASP A 114 -9.86 3.24 13.88
C ASP A 114 -9.33 1.88 13.39
N LEU A 115 -8.52 1.19 14.22
CA LEU A 115 -7.90 -0.07 13.84
C LEU A 115 -8.94 -1.16 13.55
N LYS A 116 -9.96 -1.30 14.41
CA LYS A 116 -11.01 -2.31 14.23
C LYS A 116 -11.86 -2.01 12.99
N ALA A 117 -12.12 -0.73 12.73
CA ALA A 117 -12.83 -0.33 11.51
C ALA A 117 -12.03 -0.70 10.26
N ALA A 118 -10.72 -0.44 10.22
CA ALA A 118 -9.85 -0.85 9.11
C ALA A 118 -9.85 -2.38 8.90
N GLN A 119 -9.76 -3.16 9.98
CA GLN A 119 -9.81 -4.62 9.96
C GLN A 119 -11.14 -5.13 9.40
N GLN A 120 -12.26 -4.56 9.82
CA GLN A 120 -13.60 -4.94 9.35
C GLN A 120 -13.83 -4.62 7.87
N GLU A 121 -13.37 -3.46 7.41
CA GLU A 121 -13.53 -3.06 6.01
C GLU A 121 -12.74 -3.96 5.06
N ILE A 122 -11.48 -4.26 5.37
CA ILE A 122 -10.65 -5.11 4.50
C ILE A 122 -11.15 -6.57 4.47
N VAL A 123 -11.68 -7.08 5.58
CA VAL A 123 -12.27 -8.44 5.65
C VAL A 123 -13.53 -8.54 4.83
N ARG A 124 -14.39 -7.53 4.87
CA ARG A 124 -15.67 -7.56 4.15
C ARG A 124 -15.47 -7.69 2.64
N ASP A 125 -14.64 -6.84 2.07
CA ASP A 125 -14.26 -6.84 0.66
C ASP A 125 -13.09 -5.87 0.46
N TRP A 126 -11.87 -6.39 0.33
CA TRP A 126 -10.69 -5.56 0.16
C TRP A 126 -10.71 -4.71 -1.13
N ILE A 127 -11.42 -5.18 -2.18
CA ILE A 127 -11.57 -4.42 -3.44
C ILE A 127 -12.50 -3.22 -3.22
N ALA A 128 -13.63 -3.42 -2.55
CA ALA A 128 -14.54 -2.34 -2.19
C ALA A 128 -13.86 -1.35 -1.23
N CYS A 129 -13.13 -1.85 -0.24
CA CYS A 129 -12.31 -1.04 0.67
C CYS A 129 -11.27 -0.21 -0.10
N TYR A 130 -10.57 -0.81 -1.08
CA TYR A 130 -9.65 -0.08 -1.94
C TYR A 130 -10.33 1.08 -2.68
N LYS A 131 -11.46 0.78 -3.33
CA LYS A 131 -12.23 1.79 -4.07
C LYS A 131 -12.66 2.95 -3.19
N HIS A 132 -13.16 2.65 -1.99
CA HIS A 132 -13.55 3.64 -1.00
C HIS A 132 -12.35 4.47 -0.53
N THR A 133 -11.26 3.82 -0.12
CA THR A 133 -10.06 4.45 0.42
C THR A 133 -9.36 5.39 -0.57
N PHE A 134 -9.35 5.03 -1.85
CA PHE A 134 -8.67 5.81 -2.89
C PHE A 134 -9.61 6.65 -3.76
N GLY A 135 -10.93 6.57 -3.55
CA GLY A 135 -11.92 7.31 -4.34
C GLY A 135 -11.91 6.94 -5.83
N THR A 136 -11.67 5.66 -6.18
CA THR A 136 -11.51 5.21 -7.57
C THR A 136 -12.13 3.83 -7.79
N ASN A 137 -12.64 3.59 -8.99
CA ASN A 137 -13.20 2.29 -9.38
C ASN A 137 -12.18 1.32 -10.00
N ALA A 138 -10.93 1.77 -10.18
CA ALA A 138 -9.84 0.96 -10.73
C ALA A 138 -8.56 1.17 -9.92
N PRO A 139 -7.62 0.19 -9.93
CA PRO A 139 -6.35 0.37 -9.27
C PRO A 139 -5.59 1.59 -9.79
N LEU A 140 -5.00 2.34 -8.86
CA LEU A 140 -4.11 3.44 -9.22
C LEU A 140 -2.90 2.88 -9.97
N THR A 141 -2.77 3.24 -11.23
CA THR A 141 -1.58 2.91 -12.02
C THR A 141 -0.40 3.72 -11.48
N LYS A 142 0.79 3.12 -11.41
CA LYS A 142 2.01 3.92 -11.31
C LYS A 142 2.04 4.78 -12.56
N SER A 143 2.03 6.11 -12.41
CA SER A 143 2.29 7.01 -13.55
C SER A 143 3.60 6.56 -14.19
N VAL A 144 3.53 6.00 -15.41
CA VAL A 144 4.69 5.63 -16.19
C VAL A 144 5.37 6.92 -16.58
N ARG A 145 6.36 7.36 -15.79
CA ARG A 145 7.30 8.37 -16.25
C ARG A 145 8.14 7.74 -17.36
N GLY A 146 7.81 8.06 -18.58
CA GLY A 146 8.65 7.66 -19.70
C GLY A 146 7.94 7.52 -21.04
N HIS A 147 7.17 8.49 -21.46
CA HIS A 147 6.98 8.68 -22.89
C HIS A 147 8.16 9.52 -23.39
N ARG A 148 9.05 8.86 -24.12
CA ARG A 148 10.12 9.52 -24.88
C ARG A 148 9.45 10.41 -25.94
N ILE A 149 9.27 11.70 -25.63
CA ILE A 149 8.74 12.65 -26.59
C ILE A 149 9.85 12.95 -27.59
N SER A 150 9.62 12.53 -28.83
CA SER A 150 10.36 12.99 -30.00
C SER A 150 10.33 14.52 -30.07
N LYS A 151 11.51 15.11 -30.40
CA LYS A 151 11.67 16.55 -30.65
C LYS A 151 10.63 17.05 -31.68
N GLY A 152 9.80 17.99 -31.25
CA GLY A 152 8.97 18.76 -32.16
C GLY A 152 7.87 19.54 -31.42
N ALA A 153 7.99 20.86 -31.49
CA ALA A 153 7.02 21.88 -31.09
C ALA A 153 7.01 22.35 -29.65
N ARG A 154 7.57 23.53 -29.50
CA ARG A 154 7.52 24.44 -28.37
C ARG A 154 6.09 24.99 -28.23
N THR A 155 5.36 24.55 -27.20
CA THR A 155 4.23 25.31 -26.68
C THR A 155 4.33 25.39 -25.17
N THR A 156 4.40 26.60 -24.69
CA THR A 156 4.39 27.00 -23.30
C THR A 156 3.05 26.67 -22.66
N ALA A 157 3.03 25.66 -21.75
CA ALA A 157 1.95 25.49 -20.81
C ALA A 157 2.53 25.54 -19.40
N SER A 158 2.39 26.68 -18.77
CA SER A 158 2.67 26.96 -17.36
C SER A 158 1.74 26.10 -16.51
N ALA A 159 2.28 25.10 -15.81
CA ALA A 159 1.57 24.45 -14.72
C ALA A 159 1.60 25.41 -13.53
N SER A 160 0.45 26.01 -13.22
CA SER A 160 0.25 26.89 -12.08
C SER A 160 0.57 26.13 -10.78
N ALA A 161 1.69 26.47 -10.16
CA ALA A 161 1.95 26.12 -8.77
C ALA A 161 0.89 26.84 -7.93
N SER A 162 0.09 26.10 -7.17
CA SER A 162 -0.82 26.68 -6.20
C SER A 162 -0.01 27.48 -5.18
N THR A 163 -0.35 28.74 -5.02
CA THR A 163 0.31 29.71 -4.15
C THR A 163 0.38 29.14 -2.72
N GLY A 164 1.59 28.91 -2.19
CA GLY A 164 1.78 28.49 -0.80
C GLY A 164 2.41 27.09 -0.59
N GLN A 165 2.74 26.34 -1.63
CA GLN A 165 3.42 25.04 -1.47
C GLN A 165 4.94 25.18 -1.42
N VAL A 166 5.57 24.39 -0.54
CA VAL A 166 7.02 24.22 -0.43
C VAL A 166 7.42 22.80 -0.83
N TRP A 167 8.63 22.64 -1.34
CA TRP A 167 9.23 21.34 -1.60
C TRP A 167 10.06 20.89 -0.41
N VAL A 168 9.65 19.84 0.27
CA VAL A 168 10.39 19.28 1.41
C VAL A 168 11.34 18.20 0.92
N ASN A 169 12.63 18.36 1.21
CA ASN A 169 13.61 17.28 1.06
C ASN A 169 13.70 16.50 2.38
N THR A 170 13.18 15.26 2.37
CA THR A 170 12.97 14.48 3.59
C THR A 170 14.27 13.99 4.25
N LYS A 171 15.37 13.84 3.50
CA LYS A 171 16.64 13.35 4.07
C LYS A 171 17.39 14.40 4.90
N PRO A 172 17.62 15.65 4.40
CA PRO A 172 18.25 16.69 5.22
C PRO A 172 17.25 17.45 6.10
N GLY A 173 15.96 17.12 6.08
CA GLY A 173 14.97 17.82 6.90
C GLY A 173 14.73 19.29 6.53
N LYS A 174 14.91 19.66 5.26
CA LYS A 174 14.80 21.06 4.79
C LYS A 174 13.70 21.21 3.74
N TYR A 175 13.04 22.37 3.77
CA TYR A 175 12.10 22.72 2.70
C TYR A 175 12.58 23.90 1.86
N PHE A 176 12.14 23.95 0.61
CA PHE A 176 12.45 24.94 -0.40
C PHE A 176 11.18 25.61 -0.89
N ARG A 177 11.12 26.93 -0.90
CA ARG A 177 10.01 27.71 -1.45
C ARG A 177 10.02 27.69 -2.98
N SER A 178 8.88 28.00 -3.57
CA SER A 178 8.76 28.23 -5.01
C SER A 178 9.75 29.34 -5.45
N GLY A 179 10.54 29.05 -6.50
CA GLY A 179 11.65 29.94 -6.90
C GLY A 179 13.05 29.44 -6.55
N SER A 180 13.19 28.55 -5.56
CA SER A 180 14.47 27.90 -5.28
C SER A 180 14.88 26.96 -6.41
N ARG A 181 16.19 26.95 -6.77
CA ARG A 181 16.74 26.01 -7.75
C ARG A 181 16.55 24.54 -7.40
N TYR A 182 16.25 24.24 -6.15
CA TYR A 182 16.03 22.87 -5.63
C TYR A 182 14.55 22.51 -5.47
N PHE A 183 13.65 23.45 -5.73
CA PHE A 183 12.21 23.21 -5.63
C PHE A 183 11.78 22.10 -6.61
N GLY A 184 11.23 21.01 -6.09
CA GLY A 184 10.82 19.84 -6.89
C GLY A 184 11.95 19.01 -7.50
N LYS A 185 13.24 19.32 -7.24
CA LYS A 185 14.38 18.73 -7.97
C LYS A 185 15.24 17.76 -7.16
N THR A 186 15.00 17.58 -5.88
CA THR A 186 15.78 16.63 -5.07
C THR A 186 15.22 15.21 -5.19
N LYS A 187 16.09 14.18 -5.13
CA LYS A 187 15.73 12.77 -5.36
C LYS A 187 14.69 12.20 -4.38
N ALA A 188 14.61 12.77 -3.18
CA ALA A 188 13.65 12.37 -2.17
C ALA A 188 12.99 13.62 -1.59
N GLY A 189 11.70 13.81 -1.91
CA GLY A 189 10.95 14.96 -1.40
C GLY A 189 9.47 14.87 -1.71
N LYS A 190 8.70 15.75 -1.09
CA LYS A 190 7.25 15.88 -1.24
C LYS A 190 6.83 17.34 -1.21
N TYR A 191 5.69 17.65 -1.82
CA TYR A 191 5.06 18.97 -1.68
C TYR A 191 4.22 19.00 -0.41
N LEU A 192 4.38 20.05 0.39
CA LEU A 192 3.55 20.37 1.56
C LEU A 192 3.24 21.86 1.53
N THR A 193 2.25 22.29 2.31
CA THR A 193 2.14 23.70 2.68
C THR A 193 3.29 24.06 3.64
N GLU A 194 3.66 25.32 3.70
CA GLU A 194 4.75 25.75 4.61
C GLU A 194 4.42 25.45 6.09
N SER A 195 3.16 25.62 6.48
CA SER A 195 2.68 25.29 7.83
C SER A 195 2.78 23.79 8.14
N GLU A 196 2.42 22.92 7.20
CA GLU A 196 2.59 21.47 7.37
C GLU A 196 4.05 21.04 7.45
N ALA A 197 4.92 21.68 6.65
CA ALA A 197 6.35 21.42 6.70
C ALA A 197 6.94 21.81 8.08
N GLN A 198 6.58 22.96 8.60
CA GLN A 198 7.00 23.42 9.94
C GLN A 198 6.43 22.55 11.05
N ALA A 199 5.17 22.18 11.00
CA ALA A 199 4.53 21.27 11.96
C ALA A 199 5.19 19.88 12.00
N GLN A 200 5.78 19.43 10.86
CA GLN A 200 6.55 18.19 10.78
C GLN A 200 8.03 18.36 11.11
N GLY A 201 8.46 19.53 11.64
CA GLY A 201 9.83 19.79 12.07
C GLY A 201 10.83 20.09 10.94
N TYR A 202 10.35 20.34 9.72
CA TYR A 202 11.22 20.74 8.63
C TYR A 202 11.58 22.23 8.73
N VAL A 203 12.84 22.57 8.41
CA VAL A 203 13.34 23.94 8.48
C VAL A 203 13.59 24.53 7.09
N PRO A 204 13.46 25.87 6.90
CA PRO A 204 13.75 26.48 5.61
C PRO A 204 15.22 26.30 5.22
N ALA A 205 15.48 26.02 3.96
CA ALA A 205 16.84 25.98 3.45
C ALA A 205 17.43 27.42 3.43
N ARG A 206 18.70 27.58 3.80
CA ARG A 206 19.38 28.89 3.75
C ARG A 206 19.58 29.35 2.31
N GLY A 207 19.37 30.63 2.03
CA GLY A 207 19.65 31.25 0.72
C GLY A 207 18.52 31.09 -0.31
N GLN A 208 17.27 31.22 0.13
CA GLN A 208 16.09 31.27 -0.76
C GLN A 208 15.71 32.71 -1.09
#